data_e19e442bfc87d109443e9dff6d5b3d45
#
_entry.id   e19e442bfc87d109443e9dff6d5b3d45
#
_cell.length_a   1.000
_cell.length_b   1.000
_cell.length_c   1.000
_cell.angle_alpha   90.00
_cell.angle_beta   90.00
_cell.angle_gamma   90.00
#
_symmetry.space_group_name_H-M   'P 1'
#
loop_
_entity.id
_entity.type
_entity.pdbx_description
1 polymer ?
#
loop_
_entity_poly.entity_id
_entity_poly.type
_entity_poly.pdbx_seq_one_letter_code
_entity_poly.pdbx_strand_id
1 'polypeptide(L)'
;MRNELIEREAVWLHHAFVTFDTTRYKPVLVSNVTCLEDAMTDHHLEPHHNPLGLDGFEFVEFTGPDPEALAGLFDAMGFTHLGDHRSKNVRRYQQGDINFILNMDGTGQAADFRAAHGPSANAMAFRVHDAAKALEKAVKRGAIAVNGPVGPMELNIPAIEGIGGSNLYLVDRYGAQEIYDVDFRPVEGSARDQRSTGLHTLDHLTHNVHRGRMNHWASFYETVFNFREIRYFDIEGQATAXX
;
A
#
# COMPACT_ATOMS: atom_id res chain seq x y z
N MET A 1 2.70 47.01 -15.32
CA MET A 1 2.44 46.18 -14.13
C MET A 1 1.86 44.86 -14.60
N ARG A 2 2.73 43.87 -14.67
CA ARG A 2 2.34 42.50 -15.08
C ARG A 2 1.77 41.79 -13.87
N ASN A 3 0.55 41.32 -13.98
CA ASN A 3 -0.01 40.37 -13.02
C ASN A 3 0.69 39.03 -13.20
N GLU A 4 1.57 38.69 -12.28
CA GLU A 4 2.03 37.32 -12.13
C GLU A 4 0.91 36.51 -11.47
N LEU A 5 0.19 35.80 -12.31
CA LEU A 5 -0.68 34.73 -11.85
C LEU A 5 0.21 33.63 -11.28
N ILE A 6 0.29 33.58 -9.97
CA ILE A 6 0.84 32.40 -9.29
C ILE A 6 -0.15 31.26 -9.57
N GLU A 7 0.21 30.40 -10.47
CA GLU A 7 -0.49 29.11 -10.61
C GLU A 7 -0.28 28.34 -9.30
N ARG A 8 -1.28 28.36 -8.46
CA ARG A 8 -1.35 27.44 -7.34
C ARG A 8 -1.53 26.05 -7.94
N GLU A 9 -0.46 25.28 -7.97
CA GLU A 9 -0.57 23.85 -8.23
C GLU A 9 -1.56 23.27 -7.22
N ALA A 10 -2.65 22.74 -7.72
CA ALA A 10 -3.62 22.06 -6.89
C ALA A 10 -2.90 20.87 -6.22
N VAL A 11 -2.76 20.96 -4.93
CA VAL A 11 -2.25 19.84 -4.13
C VAL A 11 -3.34 18.77 -4.16
N TRP A 12 -3.13 17.76 -4.98
CA TRP A 12 -4.04 16.63 -5.05
C TRP A 12 -3.85 15.76 -3.81
N LEU A 13 -4.88 15.75 -2.99
CA LEU A 13 -4.93 14.85 -1.84
C LEU A 13 -4.85 13.41 -2.35
N HIS A 14 -3.79 12.71 -2.03
CA HIS A 14 -3.69 11.29 -2.29
C HIS A 14 -4.61 10.56 -1.30
N HIS A 15 -5.84 10.32 -1.72
CA HIS A 15 -6.77 9.54 -0.92
C HIS A 15 -6.56 8.06 -1.25
N ALA A 16 -6.04 7.32 -0.30
CA ALA A 16 -6.16 5.87 -0.34
C ALA A 16 -7.57 5.55 0.17
N PHE A 17 -8.45 5.18 -0.74
CA PHE A 17 -9.75 4.64 -0.34
C PHE A 17 -9.58 3.16 -0.05
N VAL A 18 -9.80 2.80 1.19
CA VAL A 18 -9.91 1.40 1.58
C VAL A 18 -11.40 1.07 1.53
N THR A 19 -11.80 0.31 0.53
CA THR A 19 -13.17 -0.21 0.48
C THR A 19 -13.17 -1.64 1.00
N PHE A 20 -14.18 -1.95 1.78
CA PHE A 20 -14.31 -3.24 2.46
C PHE A 20 -15.49 -3.99 1.86
N ASP A 21 -15.23 -5.19 1.35
CA ASP A 21 -16.30 -6.11 0.93
C ASP A 21 -16.52 -7.14 2.04
N THR A 22 -17.76 -7.24 2.48
CA THR A 22 -18.18 -8.17 3.53
C THR A 22 -18.75 -9.49 2.98
N THR A 23 -18.81 -9.63 1.65
CA THR A 23 -19.40 -10.83 1.03
C THR A 23 -18.30 -11.82 0.59
N ARG A 24 -18.54 -13.09 0.85
CA ARG A 24 -17.66 -14.20 0.42
C ARG A 24 -17.54 -14.24 -1.10
N TYR A 25 -16.34 -14.07 -1.59
CA TYR A 25 -16.05 -14.05 -3.03
C TYR A 25 -15.94 -15.47 -3.58
N LYS A 26 -16.72 -15.78 -4.61
CA LYS A 26 -16.43 -16.90 -5.52
C LYS A 26 -15.77 -16.32 -6.77
N PRO A 27 -14.63 -16.85 -7.21
CA PRO A 27 -14.00 -16.32 -8.41
C PRO A 27 -14.88 -16.53 -9.64
N VAL A 28 -15.19 -15.44 -10.33
CA VAL A 28 -15.88 -15.49 -11.61
C VAL A 28 -14.84 -15.53 -12.73
N LEU A 29 -14.81 -16.62 -13.45
CA LEU A 29 -14.02 -16.73 -14.67
C LEU A 29 -14.71 -15.91 -15.78
N VAL A 30 -14.05 -14.85 -16.25
CA VAL A 30 -14.51 -14.15 -17.45
C VAL A 30 -13.57 -14.53 -18.61
N SER A 31 -14.15 -15.17 -19.60
CA SER A 31 -13.44 -15.61 -20.81
C SER A 31 -13.52 -14.57 -21.94
N ASN A 32 -12.39 -14.41 -22.60
CA ASN A 32 -12.16 -13.86 -23.95
C ASN A 32 -12.33 -12.37 -24.20
N VAL A 33 -11.19 -11.70 -24.38
CA VAL A 33 -11.09 -10.52 -25.25
C VAL A 33 -9.90 -10.75 -26.19
N THR A 34 -10.17 -10.61 -27.49
CA THR A 34 -9.19 -10.78 -28.56
C THR A 34 -8.30 -9.52 -28.65
N CYS A 35 -7.00 -9.70 -28.61
CA CYS A 35 -6.02 -8.62 -28.76
C CYS A 35 -5.72 -8.33 -30.23
N LEU A 36 -5.59 -7.05 -30.56
CA LEU A 36 -4.96 -6.59 -31.79
C LEU A 36 -3.46 -6.37 -31.50
N GLU A 37 -2.65 -6.94 -32.37
CA GLU A 37 -1.18 -6.94 -32.28
C GLU A 37 -0.58 -5.57 -32.59
N ASP A 38 0.33 -5.11 -31.75
CA ASP A 38 1.45 -4.29 -32.20
C ASP A 38 2.69 -4.58 -31.35
N ALA A 39 3.80 -4.69 -32.05
CA ALA A 39 5.03 -5.29 -31.60
C ALA A 39 5.73 -4.54 -30.46
N MET A 40 5.84 -5.19 -29.34
CA MET A 40 6.91 -4.90 -28.36
C MET A 40 7.37 -6.20 -27.70
N THR A 41 8.65 -6.31 -27.53
CA THR A 41 9.43 -7.42 -27.00
C THR A 41 8.69 -8.42 -26.10
N ASP A 42 8.77 -9.65 -26.56
CA ASP A 42 8.14 -10.86 -26.05
C ASP A 42 8.59 -11.22 -24.62
N HIS A 43 8.01 -10.56 -23.63
CA HIS A 43 7.90 -11.14 -22.31
C HIS A 43 6.54 -11.85 -22.25
N HIS A 44 6.53 -13.14 -22.58
CA HIS A 44 5.37 -13.99 -22.37
C HIS A 44 4.95 -13.89 -20.90
N LEU A 45 4.02 -12.98 -20.60
CA LEU A 45 3.37 -12.94 -19.30
C LEU A 45 2.43 -14.14 -19.24
N GLU A 46 2.94 -15.24 -18.69
CA GLU A 46 2.13 -16.42 -18.45
C GLU A 46 0.92 -16.03 -17.61
N PRO A 47 -0.31 -16.26 -18.09
CA PRO A 47 -1.50 -16.03 -17.25
C PRO A 47 -1.34 -16.80 -15.93
N HIS A 48 -1.64 -16.16 -14.84
CA HIS A 48 -1.52 -16.71 -13.48
C HIS A 48 -0.08 -16.88 -12.96
N HIS A 49 0.94 -16.43 -13.72
CA HIS A 49 2.30 -16.41 -13.19
C HIS A 49 2.41 -15.33 -12.09
N ASN A 50 2.90 -15.74 -10.92
CA ASN A 50 3.09 -14.87 -9.75
C ASN A 50 4.61 -14.75 -9.50
N PRO A 51 5.29 -13.83 -10.21
CA PRO A 51 6.75 -13.80 -10.20
C PRO A 51 7.36 -13.48 -8.84
N LEU A 52 6.68 -12.66 -8.04
CA LEU A 52 7.17 -12.24 -6.73
C LEU A 52 6.69 -13.16 -5.60
N GLY A 53 5.77 -14.09 -5.89
CA GLY A 53 5.18 -14.95 -4.87
C GLY A 53 4.26 -14.19 -3.91
N LEU A 54 3.45 -13.26 -4.45
CA LEU A 54 2.49 -12.47 -3.67
C LEU A 54 1.44 -13.36 -3.03
N ASP A 55 1.06 -13.03 -1.78
CA ASP A 55 0.06 -13.76 -1.00
C ASP A 55 -0.89 -12.79 -0.25
N GLY A 56 -1.28 -11.72 -0.92
CA GLY A 56 -2.21 -10.71 -0.39
C GLY A 56 -1.52 -9.52 0.27
N PHE A 57 -2.30 -8.75 1.00
CA PHE A 57 -1.82 -7.56 1.71
C PHE A 57 -1.43 -7.91 3.14
N GLU A 58 -0.37 -7.28 3.66
CA GLU A 58 0.01 -7.41 5.07
C GLU A 58 -0.46 -6.19 5.88
N PHE A 59 -0.17 -4.99 5.42
CA PHE A 59 -0.61 -3.77 6.11
C PHE A 59 -0.74 -2.58 5.15
N VAL A 60 -1.44 -1.56 5.63
CA VAL A 60 -1.38 -0.20 5.09
C VAL A 60 -0.81 0.71 6.18
N GLU A 61 0.18 1.52 5.82
CA GLU A 61 0.80 2.48 6.74
C GLU A 61 0.30 3.89 6.43
N PHE A 62 -0.14 4.57 7.45
CA PHE A 62 -0.69 5.93 7.39
C PHE A 62 0.19 6.90 8.16
N THR A 63 0.20 8.14 7.70
CA THR A 63 0.85 9.25 8.37
C THR A 63 0.02 10.51 8.22
N GLY A 64 0.19 11.47 9.10
CA GLY A 64 -0.53 12.74 9.03
C GLY A 64 -0.02 13.76 10.03
N PRO A 65 -0.30 15.05 9.81
CA PRO A 65 0.12 16.09 10.73
C PRO A 65 -0.61 16.03 12.09
N ASP A 66 -1.79 15.39 12.11
CA ASP A 66 -2.55 15.12 13.34
C ASP A 66 -2.75 13.61 13.49
N PRO A 67 -1.79 12.91 14.10
CA PRO A 67 -1.89 11.46 14.23
C PRO A 67 -3.01 11.01 15.17
N GLU A 68 -3.39 11.82 16.13
CA GLU A 68 -4.48 11.45 17.05
C GLU A 68 -5.84 11.50 16.35
N ALA A 69 -6.02 12.38 15.35
CA ALA A 69 -7.22 12.35 14.51
C ALA A 69 -7.30 11.05 13.70
N LEU A 70 -6.16 10.57 13.15
CA LEU A 70 -6.11 9.27 12.46
C LEU A 70 -6.39 8.11 13.43
N ALA A 71 -5.78 8.13 14.61
CA ALA A 71 -6.02 7.12 15.65
C ALA A 71 -7.51 7.07 16.03
N GLY A 72 -8.13 8.25 16.22
CA GLY A 72 -9.56 8.35 16.51
C GLY A 72 -10.45 7.80 15.39
N LEU A 73 -10.03 7.99 14.15
CA LEU A 73 -10.74 7.42 13.00
C LEU A 73 -10.64 5.88 13.00
N PHE A 74 -9.45 5.33 13.27
CA PHE A 74 -9.28 3.88 13.36
C PHE A 74 -10.12 3.28 14.49
N ASP A 75 -10.13 3.94 15.67
CA ASP A 75 -10.98 3.54 16.80
C ASP A 75 -12.47 3.56 16.40
N ALA A 76 -12.92 4.62 15.72
CA ALA A 76 -14.31 4.75 15.29
C ALA A 76 -14.72 3.67 14.29
N MET A 77 -13.76 3.19 13.47
CA MET A 77 -13.98 2.06 12.56
C MET A 77 -13.90 0.70 13.25
N GLY A 78 -13.54 0.63 14.54
CA GLY A 78 -13.48 -0.61 15.29
C GLY A 78 -12.12 -1.30 15.30
N PHE A 79 -11.07 -0.61 14.88
CA PHE A 79 -9.70 -1.13 14.99
C PHE A 79 -9.22 -1.03 16.44
N THR A 80 -8.51 -2.04 16.88
CA THR A 80 -7.91 -2.06 18.23
C THR A 80 -6.42 -1.73 18.14
N HIS A 81 -5.95 -0.78 18.95
CA HIS A 81 -4.53 -0.48 19.11
C HIS A 81 -3.86 -1.65 19.83
N LEU A 82 -3.06 -2.44 19.11
CA LEU A 82 -2.46 -3.68 19.61
C LEU A 82 -0.99 -3.57 19.99
N GLY A 83 -0.27 -2.59 19.46
CA GLY A 83 1.16 -2.53 19.73
C GLY A 83 1.80 -1.20 19.41
N ASP A 84 2.86 -0.90 20.15
CA ASP A 84 3.75 0.24 19.90
C ASP A 84 5.12 -0.26 19.47
N HIS A 85 5.68 0.33 18.41
CA HIS A 85 7.01 -0.05 17.92
C HIS A 85 8.07 0.21 19.01
N ARG A 86 9.04 -0.71 19.11
CA ARG A 86 10.02 -0.71 20.20
C ARG A 86 10.95 0.52 20.19
N SER A 87 11.21 1.10 19.01
CA SER A 87 12.23 2.14 18.83
C SER A 87 11.73 3.36 18.07
N LYS A 88 10.60 3.25 17.37
CA LYS A 88 10.04 4.30 16.52
C LYS A 88 8.68 4.76 17.05
N ASN A 89 8.27 5.96 16.67
CA ASN A 89 6.95 6.47 17.04
C ASN A 89 5.91 5.94 16.04
N VAL A 90 5.62 4.63 16.16
CA VAL A 90 4.75 3.89 15.24
C VAL A 90 3.81 2.99 16.05
N ARG A 91 2.52 3.01 15.71
CA ARG A 91 1.48 2.20 16.37
C ARG A 91 0.86 1.21 15.38
N ARG A 92 0.53 0.01 15.88
CA ARG A 92 -0.22 -1.00 15.13
C ARG A 92 -1.66 -1.05 15.59
N TYR A 93 -2.57 -0.98 14.64
CA TYR A 93 -4.02 -1.17 14.83
C TYR A 93 -4.47 -2.37 14.01
N GLN A 94 -5.42 -3.15 14.54
CA GLN A 94 -5.91 -4.33 13.83
C GLN A 94 -7.41 -4.51 14.01
N GLN A 95 -8.06 -4.99 12.94
CA GLN A 95 -9.42 -5.55 12.98
C GLN A 95 -9.50 -6.66 11.93
N GLY A 96 -9.96 -7.85 12.32
CA GLY A 96 -9.92 -9.02 11.44
C GLY A 96 -8.48 -9.31 10.99
N ASP A 97 -8.29 -9.46 9.68
CA ASP A 97 -6.97 -9.65 9.08
C ASP A 97 -6.33 -8.33 8.58
N ILE A 98 -6.97 -7.20 8.90
CA ILE A 98 -6.50 -5.88 8.44
C ILE A 98 -5.56 -5.28 9.47
N ASN A 99 -4.32 -5.00 9.09
CA ASN A 99 -3.37 -4.26 9.90
C ASN A 99 -3.22 -2.83 9.36
N PHE A 100 -3.44 -1.84 10.21
CA PHE A 100 -3.13 -0.45 9.94
C PHE A 100 -1.95 -0.04 10.83
N ILE A 101 -0.98 0.60 10.21
CA ILE A 101 0.20 1.13 10.90
C ILE A 101 0.09 2.65 10.87
N LEU A 102 0.20 3.29 12.02
CA LEU A 102 0.22 4.74 12.15
C LEU A 102 1.65 5.19 12.43
N ASN A 103 2.29 5.81 11.44
CA ASN A 103 3.68 6.24 11.52
C ASN A 103 3.74 7.73 11.84
N MET A 104 4.22 8.04 13.04
CA MET A 104 4.32 9.41 13.58
C MET A 104 5.76 9.88 13.70
N ASP A 105 6.72 9.15 13.12
CA ASP A 105 8.13 9.54 13.19
C ASP A 105 8.32 10.94 12.60
N GLY A 106 9.20 11.72 13.22
CA GLY A 106 9.48 13.09 12.84
C GLY A 106 10.44 13.23 11.64
N THR A 107 11.02 12.12 11.19
CA THR A 107 11.99 12.09 10.08
C THR A 107 11.76 10.87 9.20
N GLY A 108 12.39 10.86 8.04
CA GLY A 108 12.33 9.73 7.11
C GLY A 108 11.12 9.79 6.19
N GLN A 109 10.88 8.69 5.48
CA GLN A 109 9.90 8.62 4.40
C GLN A 109 8.49 9.07 4.83
N ALA A 110 8.00 8.62 5.98
CA ALA A 110 6.66 9.00 6.44
C ALA A 110 6.55 10.50 6.71
N ALA A 111 7.60 11.11 7.31
CA ALA A 111 7.63 12.56 7.56
C ALA A 111 7.67 13.35 6.26
N ASP A 112 8.52 12.95 5.32
CA ASP A 112 8.62 13.58 3.99
C ASP A 112 7.31 13.45 3.22
N PHE A 113 6.70 12.26 3.27
CA PHE A 113 5.44 11.97 2.58
C PHE A 113 4.29 12.84 3.14
N ARG A 114 4.15 12.92 4.47
CA ARG A 114 3.08 13.78 5.05
C ARG A 114 3.33 15.28 4.82
N ALA A 115 4.59 15.69 4.73
CA ALA A 115 4.91 17.10 4.38
C ALA A 115 4.47 17.42 2.95
N ALA A 116 4.59 16.45 2.04
CA ALA A 116 4.20 16.62 0.63
C ALA A 116 2.68 16.43 0.41
N HIS A 117 2.05 15.49 1.12
CA HIS A 117 0.71 15.00 0.79
C HIS A 117 -0.34 15.22 1.90
N GLY A 118 0.07 15.60 3.10
CA GLY A 118 -0.84 15.70 4.26
C GLY A 118 -1.22 14.32 4.80
N PRO A 119 -2.42 14.18 5.42
CA PRO A 119 -2.87 12.89 5.94
C PRO A 119 -3.07 11.90 4.78
N SER A 120 -2.36 10.78 4.83
CA SER A 120 -2.33 9.85 3.68
C SER A 120 -1.77 8.49 4.06
N ALA A 121 -1.98 7.51 3.18
CA ALA A 121 -1.28 6.22 3.22
C ALA A 121 0.09 6.41 2.55
N ASN A 122 1.17 6.35 3.35
CA ASN A 122 2.53 6.55 2.87
C ASN A 122 3.23 5.25 2.47
N ALA A 123 2.66 4.11 2.82
CA ALA A 123 3.19 2.81 2.44
C ALA A 123 2.11 1.73 2.51
N MET A 124 2.35 0.65 1.81
CA MET A 124 1.59 -0.59 1.97
C MET A 124 2.55 -1.77 1.91
N ALA A 125 2.11 -2.92 2.39
CA ALA A 125 2.90 -4.14 2.37
C ALA A 125 2.15 -5.27 1.69
N PHE A 126 2.85 -5.96 0.80
CA PHE A 126 2.41 -7.24 0.26
C PHE A 126 3.02 -8.38 1.07
N ARG A 127 2.23 -9.39 1.36
CA ARG A 127 2.73 -10.70 1.78
C ARG A 127 3.40 -11.37 0.59
N VAL A 128 4.56 -11.96 0.82
CA VAL A 128 5.30 -12.71 -0.21
C VAL A 128 5.85 -14.00 0.41
N HIS A 129 6.10 -15.01 -0.40
CA HIS A 129 6.65 -16.27 0.10
C HIS A 129 8.11 -16.16 0.56
N ASP A 130 8.88 -15.21 -0.01
CA ASP A 130 10.31 -14.99 0.29
C ASP A 130 10.64 -13.55 -0.09
N ALA A 131 10.82 -12.71 0.91
CA ALA A 131 10.99 -11.27 0.72
C ALA A 131 12.28 -10.90 -0.01
N ALA A 132 13.37 -11.63 0.26
CA ALA A 132 14.65 -11.38 -0.40
C ALA A 132 14.58 -11.71 -1.90
N LYS A 133 14.00 -12.84 -2.24
CA LYS A 133 13.81 -13.24 -3.65
C LYS A 133 12.81 -12.33 -4.36
N ALA A 134 11.74 -11.91 -3.65
CA ALA A 134 10.76 -10.98 -4.20
C ALA A 134 11.41 -9.64 -4.55
N LEU A 135 12.24 -9.10 -3.65
CA LEU A 135 12.99 -7.86 -3.91
C LEU A 135 13.94 -8.02 -5.11
N GLU A 136 14.73 -9.09 -5.14
CA GLU A 136 15.64 -9.36 -6.26
C GLU A 136 14.89 -9.38 -7.60
N LYS A 137 13.78 -10.10 -7.65
CA LYS A 137 12.95 -10.19 -8.86
C LYS A 137 12.31 -8.86 -9.23
N ALA A 138 11.78 -8.11 -8.23
CA ALA A 138 11.19 -6.79 -8.47
C ALA A 138 12.20 -5.84 -9.10
N VAL A 139 13.43 -5.80 -8.57
CA VAL A 139 14.52 -4.97 -9.10
C VAL A 139 14.88 -5.38 -10.52
N LYS A 140 15.01 -6.70 -10.79
CA LYS A 140 15.25 -7.20 -12.15
C LYS A 140 14.16 -6.81 -13.14
N ARG A 141 12.93 -6.59 -12.64
CA ARG A 141 11.79 -6.21 -13.44
C ARG A 141 11.57 -4.68 -13.46
N GLY A 142 12.54 -3.92 -12.95
CA GLY A 142 12.60 -2.46 -13.08
C GLY A 142 12.17 -1.66 -11.85
N ALA A 143 11.87 -2.31 -10.74
CA ALA A 143 11.56 -1.60 -9.50
C ALA A 143 12.84 -1.00 -8.87
N ILE A 144 12.67 0.09 -8.15
CA ILE A 144 13.76 0.75 -7.43
C ILE A 144 13.69 0.31 -5.96
N ALA A 145 14.75 -0.34 -5.48
CA ALA A 145 14.82 -0.75 -4.08
C ALA A 145 14.97 0.46 -3.16
N VAL A 146 14.21 0.46 -2.07
CA VAL A 146 14.35 1.45 -1.01
C VAL A 146 15.40 0.95 -0.02
N ASN A 147 16.40 1.77 0.25
CA ASN A 147 17.44 1.50 1.24
C ASN A 147 17.27 2.52 2.38
N GLY A 148 16.79 2.07 3.50
CA GLY A 148 16.62 2.91 4.69
C GLY A 148 17.48 2.42 5.85
N PRO A 149 17.72 3.27 6.83
CA PRO A 149 18.40 2.83 8.04
C PRO A 149 17.55 1.86 8.84
N VAL A 150 18.17 0.79 9.29
CA VAL A 150 17.56 -0.20 10.18
C VAL A 150 18.25 -0.10 11.54
N GLY A 151 17.47 0.06 12.58
CA GLY A 151 17.99 0.12 13.94
C GLY A 151 18.47 -1.24 14.46
N PRO A 152 19.25 -1.24 15.53
CA PRO A 152 19.64 -2.49 16.16
C PRO A 152 18.43 -3.29 16.61
N MET A 153 18.39 -4.57 16.29
CA MET A 153 17.31 -5.52 16.60
C MET A 153 15.95 -5.20 15.95
N GLU A 154 15.95 -4.39 14.89
CA GLU A 154 14.78 -4.17 14.02
C GLU A 154 14.84 -5.11 12.81
N LEU A 155 13.66 -5.51 12.35
CA LEU A 155 13.57 -6.27 11.09
C LEU A 155 13.90 -5.36 9.90
N ASN A 156 14.74 -5.86 9.02
CA ASN A 156 15.01 -5.21 7.74
C ASN A 156 14.00 -5.71 6.71
N ILE A 157 12.85 -5.05 6.63
CA ILE A 157 11.79 -5.43 5.70
C ILE A 157 12.10 -4.82 4.33
N PRO A 158 12.31 -5.65 3.29
CA PRO A 158 12.59 -5.13 1.95
C PRO A 158 11.44 -4.28 1.42
N ALA A 159 11.79 -3.23 0.68
CA ALA A 159 10.79 -2.34 0.07
C ALA A 159 11.27 -1.84 -1.30
N ILE A 160 10.31 -1.45 -2.13
CA ILE A 160 10.54 -0.77 -3.40
C ILE A 160 9.75 0.54 -3.43
N GLU A 161 10.18 1.47 -4.27
CA GLU A 161 9.49 2.74 -4.47
C GLU A 161 8.14 2.52 -5.15
N GLY A 162 7.11 3.17 -4.62
CA GLY A 162 5.76 3.18 -5.17
C GLY A 162 5.33 4.57 -5.62
N ILE A 163 4.03 4.71 -5.85
CA ILE A 163 3.43 5.94 -6.37
C ILE A 163 3.64 7.10 -5.39
N GLY A 164 4.08 8.24 -5.93
CA GLY A 164 4.16 9.49 -5.17
C GLY A 164 5.18 9.51 -4.04
N GLY A 165 6.16 8.62 -4.06
CA GLY A 165 7.14 8.47 -2.97
C GLY A 165 6.70 7.52 -1.88
N SER A 166 5.61 6.78 -2.09
CA SER A 166 5.18 5.73 -1.15
C SER A 166 6.15 4.55 -1.19
N ASN A 167 6.15 3.74 -0.13
CA ASN A 167 6.90 2.50 -0.08
C ASN A 167 5.98 1.30 -0.27
N LEU A 168 6.44 0.31 -1.03
CA LEU A 168 5.81 -1.00 -1.16
C LEU A 168 6.71 -2.02 -0.46
N TYR A 169 6.32 -2.43 0.74
CA TYR A 169 7.07 -3.42 1.54
C TYR A 169 6.74 -4.84 1.10
N LEU A 170 7.71 -5.73 1.23
CA LEU A 170 7.59 -7.16 0.91
C LEU A 170 7.81 -7.95 2.21
N VAL A 171 6.75 -8.57 2.72
CA VAL A 171 6.75 -9.20 4.05
C VAL A 171 6.59 -10.71 3.89
N ASP A 172 7.54 -11.49 4.42
CA ASP A 172 7.47 -12.96 4.43
C ASP A 172 7.26 -13.55 5.84
N ARG A 173 7.05 -12.69 6.84
CA ARG A 173 6.72 -13.11 8.20
C ARG A 173 5.27 -12.75 8.50
N TYR A 174 4.37 -13.68 8.28
CA TYR A 174 2.94 -13.56 8.57
C TYR A 174 2.38 -14.93 9.00
N GLY A 175 1.24 -14.92 9.64
CA GLY A 175 0.62 -16.15 10.16
C GLY A 175 1.20 -16.56 11.50
N ALA A 176 1.99 -17.62 11.54
CA ALA A 176 2.49 -18.19 12.80
C ALA A 176 3.60 -17.34 13.47
N GLN A 177 4.33 -16.56 12.69
CA GLN A 177 5.35 -15.64 13.19
C GLN A 177 5.21 -14.34 12.42
N GLU A 178 4.74 -13.30 13.11
CA GLU A 178 4.49 -12.01 12.47
C GLU A 178 5.69 -11.06 12.64
N ILE A 179 5.80 -10.09 11.73
CA ILE A 179 6.78 -8.99 11.90
C ILE A 179 6.54 -8.25 13.22
N TYR A 180 5.29 -8.20 13.66
CA TYR A 180 4.89 -7.48 14.87
C TYR A 180 5.41 -8.11 16.15
N ASP A 181 5.65 -9.42 16.14
CA ASP A 181 6.21 -10.13 17.31
C ASP A 181 7.62 -9.64 17.66
N VAL A 182 8.37 -9.18 16.65
CA VAL A 182 9.74 -8.69 16.82
C VAL A 182 9.76 -7.19 17.11
N ASP A 183 9.09 -6.40 16.26
CA ASP A 183 9.26 -4.95 16.26
C ASP A 183 8.33 -4.20 17.21
N PHE A 184 7.27 -4.84 17.73
CA PHE A 184 6.27 -4.16 18.55
C PHE A 184 6.20 -4.71 19.97
N ARG A 185 5.84 -3.83 20.91
CA ARG A 185 5.46 -4.19 22.28
C ARG A 185 3.94 -4.20 22.35
N PRO A 186 3.33 -5.29 22.83
CA PRO A 186 1.88 -5.33 22.98
C PRO A 186 1.35 -4.23 23.90
N VAL A 187 0.19 -3.69 23.57
CA VAL A 187 -0.53 -2.78 24.46
C VAL A 187 -1.22 -3.63 25.53
N GLU A 188 -0.95 -3.34 26.80
CA GLU A 188 -1.51 -4.10 27.93
C GLU A 188 -3.04 -3.99 27.95
N GLY A 189 -3.71 -5.12 28.10
CA GLY A 189 -5.17 -5.17 28.16
C GLY A 189 -5.88 -5.11 26.82
N SER A 190 -5.15 -4.93 25.72
CA SER A 190 -5.74 -4.97 24.38
C SER A 190 -5.85 -6.40 23.85
N ALA A 191 -6.88 -6.65 23.07
CA ALA A 191 -7.09 -7.96 22.43
C ALA A 191 -7.58 -7.75 21.00
N ARG A 192 -7.16 -8.65 20.10
CA ARG A 192 -7.61 -8.66 18.72
C ARG A 192 -9.14 -8.64 18.66
N ASP A 193 -9.71 -7.84 17.79
CA ASP A 193 -11.14 -7.72 17.54
C ASP A 193 -12.00 -7.29 18.74
N GLN A 194 -11.38 -6.76 19.79
CA GLN A 194 -12.08 -6.31 20.98
C GLN A 194 -13.19 -5.30 20.68
N ARG A 195 -13.02 -4.48 19.65
CA ARG A 195 -13.94 -3.40 19.26
C ARG A 195 -14.49 -3.60 17.85
N SER A 196 -14.37 -4.80 17.30
CA SER A 196 -14.67 -5.07 15.88
C SER A 196 -16.08 -4.64 15.46
N THR A 197 -16.16 -3.97 14.33
CA THR A 197 -17.40 -3.62 13.63
C THR A 197 -17.70 -4.57 12.47
N GLY A 198 -16.89 -5.61 12.29
CA GLY A 198 -17.07 -6.64 11.27
C GLY A 198 -16.20 -6.46 10.02
N LEU A 199 -15.31 -5.46 10.00
CA LEU A 199 -14.32 -5.35 8.93
C LEU A 199 -13.32 -6.50 9.07
N HIS A 200 -13.04 -7.20 7.98
CA HIS A 200 -12.33 -8.46 8.05
C HIS A 200 -11.09 -8.55 7.17
N THR A 201 -11.17 -8.07 5.94
CA THR A 201 -10.12 -8.28 4.95
C THR A 201 -9.89 -7.00 4.15
N LEU A 202 -8.64 -6.69 3.85
CA LEU A 202 -8.27 -5.62 2.93
C LEU A 202 -8.45 -6.16 1.50
N ASP A 203 -9.48 -5.69 0.83
CA ASP A 203 -9.88 -6.20 -0.48
C ASP A 203 -9.02 -5.62 -1.61
N HIS A 204 -8.91 -4.29 -1.64
CA HIS A 204 -8.12 -3.60 -2.66
C HIS A 204 -7.68 -2.22 -2.17
N LEU A 205 -6.73 -1.62 -2.89
CA LEU A 205 -6.28 -0.25 -2.68
C LEU A 205 -6.41 0.53 -3.99
N THR A 206 -6.80 1.80 -3.88
CA THR A 206 -6.84 2.71 -5.02
C THR A 206 -5.74 3.76 -4.89
N HIS A 207 -5.20 4.19 -6.02
CA HIS A 207 -4.16 5.20 -6.06
C HIS A 207 -4.58 6.36 -6.94
N ASN A 208 -4.41 7.58 -6.46
CA ASN A 208 -4.50 8.78 -7.29
C ASN A 208 -3.11 9.05 -7.89
N VAL A 209 -3.08 9.34 -9.17
CA VAL A 209 -1.83 9.63 -9.88
C VAL A 209 -1.96 10.97 -10.61
N HIS A 210 -0.82 11.61 -10.89
CA HIS A 210 -0.83 12.84 -11.69
C HIS A 210 -1.46 12.57 -13.05
N ARG A 211 -2.14 13.60 -13.58
CA ARG A 211 -2.77 13.53 -14.90
C ARG A 211 -1.77 13.05 -15.95
N GLY A 212 -2.19 12.07 -16.77
CA GLY A 212 -1.35 11.47 -17.80
C GLY A 212 -0.36 10.42 -17.32
N ARG A 213 -0.32 10.12 -16.01
CA ARG A 213 0.63 9.12 -15.46
C ARG A 213 -0.01 7.75 -15.21
N MET A 214 -1.28 7.58 -15.54
CA MET A 214 -2.00 6.31 -15.28
C MET A 214 -1.32 5.13 -15.98
N ASN A 215 -1.03 5.26 -17.29
CA ASN A 215 -0.38 4.18 -18.06
C ASN A 215 1.02 3.85 -17.52
N HIS A 216 1.76 4.86 -17.04
CA HIS A 216 3.06 4.64 -16.43
C HIS A 216 2.94 3.73 -15.20
N TRP A 217 1.99 4.03 -14.31
CA TRP A 217 1.83 3.25 -13.10
C TRP A 217 1.14 1.89 -13.34
N ALA A 218 0.21 1.83 -14.31
CA ALA A 218 -0.34 0.55 -14.75
C ALA A 218 0.78 -0.36 -15.25
N SER A 219 1.64 0.16 -16.15
CA SER A 219 2.80 -0.59 -16.67
C SER A 219 3.77 -1.01 -15.56
N PHE A 220 3.96 -0.17 -14.53
CA PHE A 220 4.78 -0.54 -13.37
C PHE A 220 4.21 -1.81 -12.70
N TYR A 221 2.91 -1.82 -12.38
CA TYR A 221 2.29 -2.96 -11.71
C TYR A 221 2.26 -4.21 -12.61
N GLU A 222 2.03 -4.03 -13.91
CA GLU A 222 2.10 -5.12 -14.89
C GLU A 222 3.51 -5.70 -14.97
N THR A 223 4.50 -4.83 -15.15
CA THR A 223 5.89 -5.26 -15.34
C THR A 223 6.46 -5.89 -14.07
N VAL A 224 6.33 -5.22 -12.93
CA VAL A 224 6.96 -5.69 -11.68
C VAL A 224 6.23 -6.91 -11.11
N PHE A 225 4.90 -6.82 -11.00
CA PHE A 225 4.09 -7.78 -10.26
C PHE A 225 3.35 -8.78 -11.14
N ASN A 226 3.32 -8.57 -12.46
CA ASN A 226 2.48 -9.33 -13.40
C ASN A 226 0.99 -9.13 -13.12
N PHE A 227 0.61 -7.94 -12.64
CA PHE A 227 -0.80 -7.58 -12.53
C PHE A 227 -1.36 -7.36 -13.94
N ARG A 228 -2.67 -7.47 -14.07
CA ARG A 228 -3.37 -7.28 -15.34
C ARG A 228 -4.42 -6.20 -15.20
N GLU A 229 -4.54 -5.35 -16.20
CA GLU A 229 -5.70 -4.47 -16.31
C GLU A 229 -6.92 -5.33 -16.59
N ILE A 230 -7.92 -5.28 -15.70
CA ILE A 230 -9.16 -6.04 -15.84
C ILE A 230 -10.24 -5.17 -16.46
N ARG A 231 -10.29 -3.89 -16.06
CA ARG A 231 -11.34 -2.98 -16.51
C ARG A 231 -10.85 -1.53 -16.42
N TYR A 232 -11.23 -0.75 -17.40
CA TYR A 232 -10.99 0.69 -17.43
C TYR A 232 -12.33 1.45 -17.32
N PHE A 233 -12.37 2.47 -16.49
CA PHE A 233 -13.52 3.37 -16.36
C PHE A 233 -13.05 4.81 -16.57
N ASP A 234 -13.69 5.51 -17.50
CA ASP A 234 -13.53 6.95 -17.67
C ASP A 234 -14.73 7.64 -17.00
N ILE A 235 -14.46 8.49 -16.03
CA ILE A 235 -15.52 9.19 -15.29
C ILE A 235 -15.77 10.52 -15.99
N GLU A 236 -16.83 10.59 -16.77
CA GLU A 236 -17.21 11.79 -17.52
C GLU A 236 -17.41 13.00 -16.60
N GLY A 237 -16.89 14.13 -17.03
CA GLY A 237 -17.03 15.41 -16.33
C GLY A 237 -16.13 15.56 -15.10
N GLN A 238 -15.27 14.59 -14.82
CA GLN A 238 -14.30 14.66 -13.73
C GLN A 238 -12.87 14.68 -14.28
N ALA A 239 -11.95 15.20 -13.49
CA ALA A 239 -10.54 15.23 -13.87
C ALA A 239 -9.80 13.93 -13.51
N THR A 240 -10.53 12.87 -13.11
CA THR A 240 -9.99 11.60 -12.64
C THR A 240 -10.59 10.42 -13.40
N ALA A 241 -9.88 9.34 -13.47
CA ALA A 241 -10.35 8.07 -14.03
C ALA A 241 -9.87 6.93 -13.14
N UNK A 242 -10.61 5.99 -12.99
CA UNK A 242 -10.26 4.88 -12.20
C UNK A 242 -9.95 3.73 -13.04
N UNK A 243 -9.34 3.26 -12.67
CA UNK A 243 -8.96 2.12 -13.40
C UNK A 243 -9.02 0.92 -12.79
#